data_2515fb58be29fa0c6b2703abd7294563
#
_entry.id   2515fb58be29fa0c6b2703abd7294563
#
_cell.length_a   1.000
_cell.length_b   1.000
_cell.length_c   1.000
_cell.angle_alpha   90.00
_cell.angle_beta   90.00
_cell.angle_gamma   90.00
#
_symmetry.space_group_name_H-M   'P 1'
#
loop_
_entity.id
_entity.type
_entity.pdbx_description
1 polymer ?
#
loop_
_entity_poly.entity_id
_entity_poly.type
_entity_poly.pdbx_seq_one_letter_code
_entity_poly.pdbx_strand_id
1 'polypeptide(L)'
;MRLTKQDGTIVAEPLEIANNFISSGLGLMGRARLPEKGGLLIYGCNGIHMMFMRFPIDAVFVDKKNVVVKTYERLLPWIGIVPFVWRADKVAELPVGTIRRHVIKPGDQLLVA
;
A
#
# COMPACT_ATOMS: atom_id res chain seq x y z
N MET A 1 -8.52 8.87 7.85
CA MET A 1 -8.23 7.55 8.43
C MET A 1 -6.74 7.36 8.56
N ARG A 2 -6.32 6.40 9.33
CA ARG A 2 -4.91 6.09 9.52
C ARG A 2 -4.65 4.59 9.49
N LEU A 3 -3.43 4.23 9.12
CA LEU A 3 -2.93 2.87 9.17
C LEU A 3 -1.93 2.79 10.31
N THR A 4 -2.13 1.85 11.24
CA THR A 4 -1.25 1.71 12.40
C THR A 4 -0.78 0.27 12.55
N LYS A 5 0.34 0.12 13.25
CA LYS A 5 0.78 -1.19 13.73
C LYS A 5 0.04 -1.53 15.01
N GLN A 6 0.14 -2.78 15.45
CA GLN A 6 -0.56 -3.27 16.63
C GLN A 6 -0.16 -2.53 17.90
N ASP A 7 1.07 -2.01 17.97
CA ASP A 7 1.56 -1.23 19.11
C ASP A 7 1.11 0.22 19.11
N GLY A 8 0.28 0.62 18.13
CA GLY A 8 -0.22 1.98 18.03
C GLY A 8 0.62 2.92 17.16
N THR A 9 1.77 2.46 16.67
CA THR A 9 2.61 3.29 15.80
C THR A 9 1.88 3.63 14.51
N ILE A 10 1.82 4.91 14.16
CA ILE A 10 1.16 5.37 12.93
C ILE A 10 2.08 5.13 11.76
N VAL A 11 1.62 4.31 10.80
CA VAL A 11 2.34 3.99 9.57
C VAL A 11 2.01 5.00 8.48
N ALA A 12 0.74 5.35 8.35
CA ALA A 12 0.30 6.28 7.32
C ALA A 12 -0.91 7.09 7.81
N GLU A 13 -0.83 8.40 7.59
CA GLU A 13 -1.92 9.33 7.87
C GLU A 13 -1.69 10.61 7.05
N PRO A 14 -2.64 11.08 6.24
CA PRO A 14 -3.97 10.49 6.02
C PRO A 14 -3.89 9.22 5.20
N LEU A 15 -4.82 8.30 5.46
CA LEU A 15 -4.99 7.09 4.67
C LEU A 15 -6.24 7.23 3.82
N GLU A 16 -6.08 7.23 2.50
CA GLU A 16 -7.18 7.22 1.57
C GLU A 16 -7.63 5.78 1.34
N ILE A 17 -8.92 5.58 1.12
CA ILE A 17 -9.49 4.25 0.89
C ILE A 17 -10.06 4.20 -0.53
N ALA A 18 -9.73 3.15 -1.26
CA ALA A 18 -10.32 2.85 -2.56
C ALA A 18 -10.98 1.49 -2.50
N ASN A 19 -12.25 1.41 -2.96
CA ASN A 19 -13.06 0.21 -2.83
C ASN A 19 -13.12 -0.64 -4.09
N ASN A 20 -12.50 -0.19 -5.19
CA ASN A 20 -12.47 -0.95 -6.42
C ASN A 20 -11.22 -0.64 -7.23
N PHE A 21 -10.91 -1.54 -8.15
CA PHE A 21 -9.71 -1.48 -8.96
C PHE A 21 -9.64 -0.20 -9.82
N ILE A 22 -10.76 0.21 -10.39
CA ILE A 22 -10.78 1.41 -11.26
C ILE A 22 -10.47 2.66 -10.46
N SER A 23 -11.13 2.84 -9.31
CA SER A 23 -10.86 3.99 -8.43
C SER A 23 -9.41 4.02 -7.99
N SER A 24 -8.85 2.86 -7.64
CA SER A 24 -7.48 2.80 -7.17
C SER A 24 -6.48 3.10 -8.28
N GLY A 25 -6.71 2.58 -9.48
CA GLY A 25 -5.83 2.85 -10.61
C GLY A 25 -5.77 4.31 -10.97
N LEU A 26 -6.92 5.02 -10.90
CA LEU A 26 -6.98 6.44 -11.18
C LEU A 26 -6.50 7.29 -10.00
N GLY A 27 -6.58 6.76 -8.78
CA GLY A 27 -6.28 7.54 -7.57
C GLY A 27 -4.87 8.10 -7.52
N LEU A 28 -3.87 7.33 -7.96
CA LEU A 28 -2.48 7.76 -7.94
C LEU A 28 -1.93 8.13 -9.31
N MET A 29 -2.61 7.74 -10.39
CA MET A 29 -2.15 8.06 -11.75
C MET A 29 -2.10 9.56 -11.95
N GLY A 30 -0.99 10.05 -12.48
CA GLY A 30 -0.82 11.47 -12.73
C GLY A 30 -0.40 12.28 -11.51
N ARG A 31 -0.44 11.76 -10.32
CA ARG A 31 0.07 12.45 -9.13
C ARG A 31 1.58 12.49 -9.18
N ALA A 32 2.17 13.58 -8.68
CA ALA A 32 3.62 13.71 -8.58
C ALA A 32 4.19 12.91 -7.40
N ARG A 33 3.40 12.74 -6.35
CA ARG A 33 3.82 12.02 -5.13
C ARG A 33 2.60 11.75 -4.25
N LEU A 34 2.77 10.80 -3.31
CA LEU A 34 1.82 10.65 -2.21
C LEU A 34 2.04 11.77 -1.19
N PRO A 35 1.00 12.16 -0.43
CA PRO A 35 1.21 13.04 0.71
C PRO A 35 2.28 12.46 1.62
N GLU A 36 3.14 13.31 2.16
CA GLU A 36 4.16 12.86 3.11
C GLU A 36 3.48 12.13 4.26
N LYS A 37 3.98 10.93 4.57
CA LYS A 37 3.45 10.04 5.60
C LYS A 37 2.02 9.56 5.34
N GLY A 38 1.46 9.85 4.16
CA GLY A 38 0.14 9.37 3.78
C GLY A 38 0.20 8.03 3.08
N GLY A 39 -0.96 7.54 2.63
CA GLY A 39 -1.04 6.29 1.90
C GLY A 39 -2.41 6.08 1.28
N LEU A 40 -2.51 5.01 0.47
CA LEU A 40 -3.74 4.57 -0.17
C LEU A 40 -3.94 3.09 0.10
N LEU A 41 -5.08 2.73 0.71
CA LEU A 41 -5.45 1.34 0.92
C LEU A 41 -6.51 0.94 -0.09
N ILE A 42 -6.21 -0.09 -0.88
CA ILE A 42 -7.07 -0.56 -1.96
C ILE A 42 -7.67 -1.90 -1.56
N TYR A 43 -8.98 -1.95 -1.43
CA TYR A 43 -9.72 -3.16 -1.08
C TYR A 43 -9.96 -4.02 -2.31
N GLY A 44 -10.00 -5.34 -2.11
CA GLY A 44 -10.27 -6.28 -3.19
C GLY A 44 -9.15 -6.35 -4.22
N CYS A 45 -7.92 -6.10 -3.81
CA CYS A 45 -6.77 -6.02 -4.71
C CYS A 45 -5.67 -6.97 -4.23
N ASN A 46 -5.19 -7.84 -5.12
CA ASN A 46 -4.10 -8.77 -4.81
C ASN A 46 -2.93 -8.66 -5.78
N GLY A 47 -2.90 -7.59 -6.55
CA GLY A 47 -1.78 -7.29 -7.45
C GLY A 47 -1.85 -5.83 -7.87
N ILE A 48 -0.74 -5.28 -8.34
CA ILE A 48 -0.67 -3.90 -8.81
C ILE A 48 0.29 -3.79 -9.99
N HIS A 49 0.13 -2.70 -10.76
CA HIS A 49 1.10 -2.31 -11.76
C HIS A 49 1.41 -0.83 -11.59
N MET A 50 2.60 -0.45 -12.03
CA MET A 50 3.10 0.92 -11.90
C MET A 50 2.99 1.71 -13.21
N MET A 51 2.21 1.22 -14.18
CA MET A 51 1.99 1.93 -15.44
C MET A 51 1.28 3.26 -15.17
N PHE A 52 1.73 4.31 -15.82
CA PHE A 52 1.23 5.68 -15.67
C PHE A 52 1.49 6.30 -14.29
N MET A 53 2.25 5.63 -13.43
CA MET A 53 2.68 6.23 -12.17
C MET A 53 3.88 7.16 -12.41
N ARG A 54 3.95 8.23 -11.62
CA ARG A 54 5.01 9.24 -11.75
C ARG A 54 6.03 9.18 -10.61
N PHE A 55 5.86 8.27 -9.67
CA PHE A 55 6.76 8.14 -8.51
C PHE A 55 6.77 6.69 -8.04
N PRO A 56 7.86 6.25 -7.39
CA PRO A 56 7.92 4.90 -6.82
C PRO A 56 7.08 4.82 -5.54
N ILE A 57 6.72 3.60 -5.15
CA ILE A 57 5.96 3.36 -3.93
C ILE A 57 6.49 2.13 -3.20
N ASP A 58 6.18 2.05 -1.90
CA ASP A 58 6.22 0.81 -1.14
C ASP A 58 4.83 0.20 -1.18
N ALA A 59 4.74 -1.12 -1.34
CA ALA A 59 3.46 -1.82 -1.37
C ALA A 59 3.42 -2.88 -0.28
N VAL A 60 2.36 -2.85 0.54
CA VAL A 60 2.15 -3.82 1.61
C VAL A 60 0.84 -4.54 1.33
N PHE A 61 0.93 -5.82 1.02
CA PHE A 61 -0.24 -6.67 0.79
C PHE A 61 -0.68 -7.31 2.09
N VAL A 62 -1.96 -7.19 2.38
CA VAL A 62 -2.55 -7.77 3.60
C VAL A 62 -3.71 -8.68 3.26
N ASP A 63 -3.99 -9.64 4.14
CA ASP A 63 -5.13 -10.54 4.01
C ASP A 63 -6.42 -9.87 4.54
N LYS A 64 -7.50 -10.64 4.61
CA LYS A 64 -8.80 -10.14 5.06
C LYS A 64 -8.79 -9.65 6.50
N LYS A 65 -7.85 -10.13 7.31
CA LYS A 65 -7.71 -9.74 8.71
C LYS A 65 -6.66 -8.64 8.90
N ASN A 66 -6.17 -8.07 7.78
CA ASN A 66 -5.15 -7.03 7.79
C ASN A 66 -3.79 -7.50 8.33
N VAL A 67 -3.53 -8.80 8.21
CA VAL A 67 -2.20 -9.35 8.49
C VAL A 67 -1.36 -9.26 7.23
N VAL A 68 -0.14 -8.75 7.35
CA VAL A 68 0.76 -8.58 6.22
C VAL A 68 1.14 -9.94 5.64
N VAL A 69 0.95 -10.12 4.33
CA VAL A 69 1.35 -11.36 3.63
C VAL A 69 2.56 -11.16 2.75
N LYS A 70 2.78 -9.95 2.23
CA LYS A 70 3.93 -9.66 1.38
C LYS A 70 4.23 -8.17 1.36
N THR A 71 5.50 -7.83 1.25
CA THR A 71 5.93 -6.43 1.12
C THR A 71 6.85 -6.28 -0.07
N TYR A 72 6.74 -5.14 -0.76
CA TYR A 72 7.61 -4.78 -1.87
C TYR A 72 8.08 -3.36 -1.64
N GLU A 73 9.38 -3.18 -1.48
CA GLU A 73 9.97 -1.85 -1.33
C GLU A 73 10.29 -1.27 -2.70
N ARG A 74 9.99 0.00 -2.86
CA ARG A 74 10.41 0.81 -4.00
C ARG A 74 10.04 0.20 -5.36
N LEU A 75 8.76 -0.05 -5.57
CA LEU A 75 8.27 -0.40 -6.90
C LEU A 75 8.42 0.82 -7.81
N LEU A 76 9.12 0.63 -8.92
CA LEU A 76 9.46 1.75 -9.81
C LEU A 76 8.30 2.12 -10.72
N PRO A 77 8.16 3.42 -11.05
CA PRO A 77 7.14 3.85 -12.01
C PRO A 77 7.31 3.12 -13.34
N TRP A 78 6.18 2.84 -13.99
CA TRP A 78 6.08 2.22 -15.31
C TRP A 78 6.48 0.75 -15.38
N ILE A 79 7.55 0.34 -14.70
CA ILE A 79 8.10 -1.02 -14.84
C ILE A 79 7.74 -1.94 -13.68
N GLY A 80 7.37 -1.38 -12.52
CA GLY A 80 6.99 -2.21 -11.38
C GLY A 80 5.68 -2.94 -11.65
N ILE A 81 5.67 -4.25 -11.40
CA ILE A 81 4.46 -5.07 -11.56
C ILE A 81 4.46 -6.18 -10.54
N VAL A 82 3.33 -6.35 -9.87
CA VAL A 82 3.07 -7.47 -8.96
C VAL A 82 1.75 -8.08 -9.43
N PRO A 83 1.78 -9.14 -10.27
CA PRO A 83 0.55 -9.63 -10.88
C PRO A 83 -0.38 -10.35 -9.92
N PHE A 84 0.15 -10.99 -8.89
CA PHE A 84 -0.67 -11.77 -7.98
C PHE A 84 0.07 -12.04 -6.68
N VAL A 85 -0.62 -11.84 -5.53
CA VAL A 85 -0.09 -12.20 -4.21
C VAL A 85 -1.09 -13.13 -3.54
N TRP A 86 -0.66 -14.35 -3.25
CA TRP A 86 -1.50 -15.37 -2.62
C TRP A 86 -2.00 -14.87 -1.26
N ARG A 87 -3.29 -15.04 -1.00
CA ARG A 87 -3.99 -14.62 0.22
C ARG A 87 -4.19 -13.12 0.37
N ALA A 88 -3.65 -12.30 -0.51
CA ALA A 88 -3.85 -10.86 -0.38
C ALA A 88 -5.28 -10.50 -0.73
N ASP A 89 -5.86 -9.61 0.06
CA ASP A 89 -7.20 -9.06 -0.13
C ASP A 89 -7.14 -7.55 -0.36
N LYS A 90 -6.12 -6.91 0.17
CA LYS A 90 -5.92 -5.47 0.09
C LYS A 90 -4.44 -5.17 -0.13
N VAL A 91 -4.18 -3.99 -0.67
CA VAL A 91 -2.81 -3.48 -0.76
C VAL A 91 -2.78 -2.05 -0.22
N ALA A 92 -1.78 -1.76 0.61
CA ALA A 92 -1.48 -0.40 1.04
C ALA A 92 -0.34 0.13 0.19
N GLU A 93 -0.58 1.21 -0.54
CA GLU A 93 0.43 1.91 -1.30
C GLU A 93 0.94 3.07 -0.46
N LEU A 94 2.24 3.07 -0.18
CA LEU A 94 2.86 3.94 0.81
C LEU A 94 4.06 4.66 0.19
N PRO A 95 4.47 5.81 0.73
CA PRO A 95 5.72 6.45 0.29
C PRO A 95 6.91 5.53 0.48
N VAL A 96 7.87 5.62 -0.43
CA VAL A 96 9.10 4.84 -0.35
C VAL A 96 9.80 5.10 0.98
N GLY A 97 10.25 4.01 1.61
CA GLY A 97 10.92 4.08 2.91
C GLY A 97 10.01 3.76 4.09
N THR A 98 8.69 3.72 3.87
CA THR A 98 7.73 3.45 4.96
C THR A 98 7.91 2.05 5.52
N ILE A 99 8.08 1.04 4.64
CA ILE A 99 8.26 -0.35 5.07
C ILE A 99 9.50 -0.46 5.97
N ARG A 100 10.59 0.13 5.53
CA ARG A 100 11.84 0.06 6.28
C ARG A 100 11.77 0.85 7.59
N ARG A 101 11.21 2.05 7.55
CA ARG A 101 11.10 2.92 8.74
C ARG A 101 10.31 2.25 9.85
N HIS A 102 9.23 1.58 9.50
CA HIS A 102 8.33 0.96 10.49
C HIS A 102 8.57 -0.54 10.65
N VAL A 103 9.57 -1.08 9.97
CA VAL A 103 9.94 -2.51 10.04
C VAL A 103 8.71 -3.39 9.78
N ILE A 104 8.03 -3.12 8.66
CA ILE A 104 6.83 -3.89 8.29
C ILE A 104 7.27 -5.18 7.61
N LYS A 105 6.76 -6.31 8.10
CA LYS A 105 7.13 -7.62 7.57
C LYS A 105 5.92 -8.56 7.56
N PRO A 106 5.97 -9.63 6.76
CA PRO A 106 4.90 -10.64 6.78
C PRO A 106 4.62 -11.14 8.19
N GLY A 107 3.35 -11.27 8.52
CA GLY A 107 2.90 -11.65 9.85
C GLY A 107 2.52 -10.49 10.75
N ASP A 108 2.92 -9.28 10.41
CA ASP A 108 2.54 -8.10 11.20
C ASP A 108 1.04 -7.83 11.07
N GLN A 109 0.42 -7.47 12.18
CA GLN A 109 -0.98 -7.05 12.20
C GLN A 109 -1.06 -5.54 12.01
N LEU A 110 -1.82 -5.10 11.01
CA LEU A 110 -2.10 -3.68 10.81
C LEU A 110 -3.54 -3.38 11.20
N LEU A 111 -3.80 -2.12 11.54
CA LEU A 111 -5.11 -1.64 11.94
C LEU A 111 -5.46 -0.40 11.13
N VAL A 112 -6.73 -0.31 10.73
CA VAL A 112 -7.28 0.84 10.00
C VAL A 112 -8.27 1.54 10.90
N ALA A 113 -8.06 2.84 11.13
CA ALA A 113 -8.94 3.59 12.02
C ALA A 113 -9.26 4.99 11.52
#